data_30658939a48a4d43d8367e18b7fe1df4
#
_entry.id   30658939a48a4d43d8367e18b7fe1df4
#
_cell.length_a   1.000
_cell.length_b   1.000
_cell.length_c   1.000
_cell.angle_alpha   90.00
_cell.angle_beta   90.00
_cell.angle_gamma   90.00
#
_symmetry.space_group_name_H-M   'P 1'
#
loop_
_entity.id
_entity.type
_entity.pdbx_description
1 polymer ?
#
loop_
_entity_poly.entity_id
_entity_poly.type
_entity_poly.pdbx_seq_one_letter_code
_entity_poly.pdbx_strand_id
1 'polypeptide(L)'
;MVTASDDGTPPVRHFFTVDVEEYFQVNAFEHAIPRSEWASWPSRLEHAITTLLELMDRHRTVGTFFVLGWVADRLPEVVRQIARAGHEVASHGFWHRRAFTMSPVEFREDVRSSKALLEDIVGQPVIGFRAPSFSIIPGLEWTFDILLEEGFRYDSSLFPVHRREYGYPRAARDPHEIGRAHV
;
A
#
# COMPACT_ATOMS: atom_id res chain seq x y z
N MET A 1 -1.94 9.32 24.72
CA MET A 1 -3.13 10.15 25.01
C MET A 1 -2.96 11.45 24.22
N VAL A 2 -3.75 11.66 23.15
CA VAL A 2 -3.74 12.92 22.41
C VAL A 2 -4.67 13.88 23.13
N THR A 3 -4.13 14.93 23.74
CA THR A 3 -4.92 15.97 24.38
C THR A 3 -5.54 16.85 23.29
N ALA A 4 -6.85 17.09 23.37
CA ALA A 4 -7.51 18.08 22.51
C ALA A 4 -6.89 19.46 22.79
N SER A 5 -6.71 20.27 21.73
CA SER A 5 -6.40 21.68 21.91
C SER A 5 -7.55 22.41 22.58
N ASP A 6 -7.25 23.37 23.43
CA ASP A 6 -8.22 24.12 24.26
C ASP A 6 -9.21 24.98 23.45
N ASP A 7 -9.01 25.05 22.11
CA ASP A 7 -9.80 25.83 21.16
C ASP A 7 -10.89 25.05 20.40
N GLY A 8 -11.11 23.79 20.79
CA GLY A 8 -12.11 22.92 20.16
C GLY A 8 -11.70 22.38 18.79
N THR A 9 -10.48 22.64 18.33
CA THR A 9 -9.95 22.07 17.09
C THR A 9 -9.73 20.56 17.28
N PRO A 10 -10.23 19.70 16.38
CA PRO A 10 -9.98 18.27 16.50
C PRO A 10 -8.47 17.97 16.45
N PRO A 11 -7.99 17.01 17.23
CA PRO A 11 -6.56 16.70 17.28
C PRO A 11 -6.08 16.30 15.88
N VAL A 12 -4.95 16.88 15.47
CA VAL A 12 -4.29 16.50 14.22
C VAL A 12 -3.87 15.03 14.31
N ARG A 13 -4.33 14.21 13.38
CA ARG A 13 -3.95 12.80 13.28
C ARG A 13 -2.88 12.66 12.21
N HIS A 14 -1.78 12.00 12.57
CA HIS A 14 -0.74 11.61 11.62
C HIS A 14 -0.84 10.10 11.38
N PHE A 15 -0.71 9.71 10.11
CA PHE A 15 -0.66 8.32 9.71
C PHE A 15 0.77 7.98 9.33
N PHE A 16 1.35 6.98 10.01
CA PHE A 16 2.66 6.45 9.62
C PHE A 16 2.43 5.26 8.69
N THR A 17 2.95 5.34 7.48
CA THR A 17 2.77 4.29 6.48
C THR A 17 4.09 3.88 5.85
N VAL A 18 4.21 2.61 5.50
CA VAL A 18 5.40 2.01 4.91
C VAL A 18 5.00 1.17 3.71
N ASP A 19 5.66 1.37 2.58
CA ASP A 19 5.55 0.47 1.45
C ASP A 19 6.62 -0.63 1.61
N VAL A 20 6.15 -1.88 1.67
CA VAL A 20 7.01 -3.06 1.90
C VAL A 20 7.34 -3.70 0.58
N GLU A 21 8.43 -3.25 0.01
CA GLU A 21 8.96 -3.65 -1.29
C GLU A 21 10.48 -3.71 -1.25
N GLU A 22 11.08 -4.48 -2.13
CA GLU A 22 12.54 -4.55 -2.26
C GLU A 22 13.07 -3.35 -3.06
N TYR A 23 14.28 -2.94 -2.75
CA TYR A 23 14.96 -1.81 -3.40
C TYR A 23 15.05 -1.94 -4.93
N PHE A 24 15.04 -3.16 -5.45
CA PHE A 24 15.12 -3.44 -6.89
C PHE A 24 13.74 -3.43 -7.59
N GLN A 25 12.65 -3.33 -6.84
CA GLN A 25 11.28 -3.35 -7.38
C GLN A 25 10.78 -1.97 -7.79
N VAL A 26 11.49 -0.92 -7.42
CA VAL A 26 11.13 0.46 -7.78
C VAL A 26 11.19 0.68 -9.29
N ASN A 27 10.28 1.49 -9.81
CA ASN A 27 10.16 1.75 -11.25
C ASN A 27 11.45 2.28 -11.90
N ALA A 28 12.30 2.97 -11.13
CA ALA A 28 13.59 3.46 -11.62
C ALA A 28 14.51 2.34 -12.15
N PHE A 29 14.34 1.12 -11.64
CA PHE A 29 15.12 -0.05 -12.07
C PHE A 29 14.38 -0.99 -13.02
N GLU A 30 13.14 -0.70 -13.40
CA GLU A 30 12.31 -1.58 -14.25
C GLU A 30 12.99 -2.00 -15.56
N HIS A 31 13.79 -1.11 -16.16
CA HIS A 31 14.55 -1.41 -17.39
C HIS A 31 15.87 -2.14 -17.14
N ALA A 32 16.42 -2.02 -15.93
CA ALA A 32 17.72 -2.60 -15.59
C ALA A 32 17.58 -3.97 -14.89
N ILE A 33 16.48 -4.19 -14.18
CA ILE A 33 16.23 -5.40 -13.40
C ILE A 33 14.84 -5.94 -13.76
N PRO A 34 14.75 -6.87 -14.72
CA PRO A 34 13.49 -7.48 -15.09
C PRO A 34 12.93 -8.34 -13.96
N ARG A 35 11.60 -8.46 -13.86
CA ARG A 35 10.92 -9.25 -12.82
C ARG A 35 11.39 -10.69 -12.73
N SER A 36 11.78 -11.29 -13.87
CA SER A 36 12.33 -12.67 -13.91
C SER A 36 13.61 -12.83 -13.09
N GLU A 37 14.32 -11.75 -12.82
CA GLU A 37 15.57 -11.74 -12.06
C GLU A 37 15.39 -11.37 -10.59
N TRP A 38 14.24 -10.87 -10.16
CA TRP A 38 14.01 -10.43 -8.78
C TRP A 38 14.39 -11.49 -7.74
N ALA A 39 14.14 -12.76 -8.05
CA ALA A 39 14.46 -13.87 -7.15
C ALA A 39 15.97 -14.10 -6.95
N SER A 40 16.81 -13.57 -7.84
CA SER A 40 18.26 -13.71 -7.76
C SER A 40 18.94 -12.57 -6.97
N TRP A 41 18.20 -11.49 -6.70
CA TRP A 41 18.73 -10.35 -5.96
C TRP A 41 18.60 -10.58 -4.45
N PRO A 42 19.62 -10.18 -3.66
CA PRO A 42 19.58 -10.37 -2.20
C PRO A 42 18.52 -9.48 -1.57
N SER A 43 17.68 -10.08 -0.72
CA SER A 43 16.69 -9.34 0.08
C SER A 43 17.37 -8.51 1.16
N ARG A 44 16.79 -7.34 1.44
CA ARG A 44 17.13 -6.48 2.58
C ARG A 44 15.97 -6.28 3.53
N LEU A 45 14.79 -6.80 3.21
CA LEU A 45 13.57 -6.52 3.95
C LEU A 45 13.57 -7.09 5.36
N GLU A 46 14.04 -8.31 5.57
CA GLU A 46 14.02 -8.92 6.91
C GLU A 46 14.74 -8.05 7.94
N HIS A 47 15.95 -7.61 7.62
CA HIS A 47 16.71 -6.72 8.51
C HIS A 47 16.05 -5.33 8.65
N ALA A 48 15.62 -4.75 7.53
CA ALA A 48 15.02 -3.41 7.53
C ALA A 48 13.71 -3.38 8.32
N ILE A 49 12.83 -4.35 8.12
CA ILE A 49 11.55 -4.45 8.85
C ILE A 49 11.79 -4.71 10.34
N THR A 50 12.68 -5.64 10.70
CA THR A 50 13.02 -5.88 12.12
C THR A 50 13.47 -4.60 12.81
N THR A 51 14.42 -3.87 12.20
CA THR A 51 14.92 -2.59 12.74
C THR A 51 13.81 -1.55 12.88
N LEU A 52 12.94 -1.45 11.87
CA LEU A 52 11.82 -0.51 11.89
C LEU A 52 10.80 -0.85 12.99
N LEU A 53 10.43 -2.11 13.12
CA LEU A 53 9.48 -2.58 14.14
C LEU A 53 10.02 -2.31 15.56
N GLU A 54 11.31 -2.56 15.81
CA GLU A 54 11.96 -2.22 17.08
C GLU A 54 11.93 -0.72 17.37
N LEU A 55 12.12 0.11 16.35
CA LEU A 55 12.03 1.57 16.48
C LEU A 55 10.61 2.00 16.81
N MET A 56 9.61 1.46 16.10
CA MET A 56 8.20 1.77 16.31
C MET A 56 7.72 1.33 17.69
N ASP A 57 8.13 0.17 18.17
CA ASP A 57 7.82 -0.32 19.52
C ASP A 57 8.39 0.63 20.60
N ARG A 58 9.65 1.00 20.50
CA ARG A 58 10.29 1.98 21.43
C ARG A 58 9.53 3.29 21.50
N HIS A 59 8.95 3.74 20.38
CA HIS A 59 8.20 5.00 20.30
C HIS A 59 6.68 4.80 20.45
N ARG A 60 6.21 3.58 20.70
CA ARG A 60 4.78 3.23 20.82
C ARG A 60 3.97 3.74 19.62
N THR A 61 4.54 3.63 18.43
CA THR A 61 3.94 4.07 17.19
C THR A 61 3.33 2.87 16.48
N VAL A 62 2.08 3.00 16.04
CA VAL A 62 1.41 2.02 15.18
C VAL A 62 1.36 2.59 13.76
N GLY A 63 1.51 1.72 12.76
CA GLY A 63 1.50 2.12 11.35
C GLY A 63 0.78 1.13 10.46
N THR A 64 0.58 1.53 9.20
CA THR A 64 0.04 0.69 8.14
C THR A 64 1.16 0.31 7.18
N PHE A 65 1.31 -0.98 6.91
CA PHE A 65 2.31 -1.54 6.02
C PHE A 65 1.64 -2.04 4.74
N PHE A 66 1.86 -1.35 3.64
CA PHE A 66 1.38 -1.74 2.32
C PHE A 66 2.37 -2.73 1.72
N VAL A 67 2.00 -4.01 1.72
CA VAL A 67 2.89 -5.12 1.36
C VAL A 67 2.63 -5.59 -0.06
N LEU A 68 3.70 -5.74 -0.84
CA LEU A 68 3.63 -6.40 -2.14
C LEU A 68 3.33 -7.89 -2.00
N GLY A 69 2.42 -8.40 -2.82
CA GLY A 69 2.12 -9.83 -2.89
C GLY A 69 3.37 -10.68 -3.16
N TRP A 70 4.24 -10.23 -4.06
CA TRP A 70 5.52 -10.91 -4.33
C TRP A 70 6.42 -11.03 -3.09
N VAL A 71 6.46 -9.99 -2.25
CA VAL A 71 7.18 -10.01 -0.98
C VAL A 71 6.53 -10.99 -0.01
N ALA A 72 5.20 -10.95 0.09
CA ALA A 72 4.43 -11.84 0.95
C ALA A 72 4.63 -13.33 0.59
N ASP A 73 4.69 -13.64 -0.71
CA ASP A 73 4.95 -15.00 -1.21
C ASP A 73 6.33 -15.52 -0.81
N ARG A 74 7.34 -14.68 -0.86
CA ARG A 74 8.73 -15.08 -0.60
C ARG A 74 9.15 -14.95 0.86
N LEU A 75 8.61 -13.98 1.56
CA LEU A 75 8.98 -13.63 2.94
C LEU A 75 7.73 -13.55 3.85
N PRO A 76 6.89 -14.61 3.90
CA PRO A 76 5.65 -14.59 4.67
C PRO A 76 5.89 -14.31 6.17
N GLU A 77 7.06 -14.63 6.70
CA GLU A 77 7.38 -14.37 8.10
C GLU A 77 7.56 -12.88 8.39
N VAL A 78 8.05 -12.10 7.43
CA VAL A 78 8.10 -10.62 7.54
C VAL A 78 6.69 -10.05 7.71
N VAL A 79 5.72 -10.55 6.93
CA VAL A 79 4.32 -10.12 7.03
C VAL A 79 3.71 -10.50 8.39
N ARG A 80 3.99 -11.73 8.87
CA ARG A 80 3.55 -12.17 10.21
C ARG A 80 4.17 -11.34 11.32
N GLN A 81 5.43 -10.95 11.22
CA GLN A 81 6.10 -10.08 12.21
C GLN A 81 5.40 -8.72 12.31
N ILE A 82 5.08 -8.10 11.16
CA ILE A 82 4.35 -6.83 11.10
C ILE A 82 2.99 -6.96 11.82
N ALA A 83 2.22 -7.99 11.49
CA ALA A 83 0.90 -8.21 12.08
C ALA A 83 0.97 -8.51 13.59
N ARG A 84 1.92 -9.37 14.03
CA ARG A 84 2.12 -9.69 15.47
C ARG A 84 2.57 -8.49 16.29
N ALA A 85 3.28 -7.54 15.68
CA ALA A 85 3.67 -6.29 16.32
C ALA A 85 2.49 -5.30 16.47
N GLY A 86 1.28 -5.66 15.99
CA GLY A 86 0.08 -4.85 16.14
C GLY A 86 -0.08 -3.77 15.07
N HIS A 87 0.65 -3.87 13.97
CA HIS A 87 0.51 -2.96 12.83
C HIS A 87 -0.52 -3.49 11.85
N GLU A 88 -1.10 -2.57 11.06
CA GLU A 88 -2.00 -2.93 9.98
C GLU A 88 -1.19 -3.42 8.77
N VAL A 89 -1.63 -4.56 8.20
CA VAL A 89 -1.17 -5.05 6.90
C VAL A 89 -2.19 -4.67 5.85
N ALA A 90 -1.73 -4.01 4.80
CA ALA A 90 -2.51 -3.57 3.66
C ALA A 90 -1.83 -4.03 2.35
N SER A 91 -2.55 -3.97 1.23
CA SER A 91 -2.03 -4.42 -0.06
C SER A 91 -1.33 -3.31 -0.84
N HIS A 92 -0.19 -3.65 -1.44
CA HIS A 92 0.52 -2.80 -2.42
C HIS A 92 0.47 -3.38 -3.85
N GLY A 93 -0.58 -4.17 -4.18
CA GLY A 93 -0.63 -4.99 -5.38
C GLY A 93 0.28 -6.21 -5.27
N PHE A 94 0.39 -6.99 -6.37
CA PHE A 94 1.19 -8.21 -6.36
C PHE A 94 2.59 -8.00 -6.97
N TRP A 95 2.66 -7.37 -8.17
CA TRP A 95 3.85 -7.30 -9.01
C TRP A 95 4.48 -5.92 -9.12
N HIS A 96 4.16 -4.98 -8.26
CA HIS A 96 4.56 -3.57 -8.35
C HIS A 96 4.27 -2.94 -9.73
N ARG A 97 3.12 -3.31 -10.33
CA ARG A 97 2.68 -2.73 -11.61
C ARG A 97 1.95 -1.42 -11.38
N ARG A 98 2.27 -0.43 -12.19
CA ARG A 98 1.55 0.84 -12.17
C ARG A 98 0.14 0.66 -12.71
N ALA A 99 -0.87 1.21 -12.05
CA ALA A 99 -2.28 1.04 -12.40
C ALA A 99 -2.57 1.39 -13.87
N PHE A 100 -1.97 2.46 -14.38
CA PHE A 100 -2.16 2.90 -15.77
C PHE A 100 -1.52 1.99 -16.83
N THR A 101 -0.74 0.98 -16.43
CA THR A 101 -0.18 -0.02 -17.35
C THR A 101 -0.99 -1.31 -17.41
N MET A 102 -2.12 -1.36 -16.70
CA MET A 102 -2.97 -2.53 -16.58
C MET A 102 -4.34 -2.28 -17.19
N SER A 103 -4.90 -3.32 -17.81
CA SER A 103 -6.34 -3.37 -18.08
C SER A 103 -7.13 -3.59 -16.80
N PRO A 104 -8.45 -3.31 -16.77
CA PRO A 104 -9.31 -3.61 -15.61
C PRO A 104 -9.22 -5.05 -15.13
N VAL A 105 -9.12 -6.01 -16.06
CA VAL A 105 -9.01 -7.44 -15.74
C VAL A 105 -7.67 -7.74 -15.05
N GLU A 106 -6.58 -7.25 -15.58
CA GLU A 106 -5.24 -7.43 -15.00
C GLU A 106 -5.12 -6.77 -13.63
N PHE A 107 -5.67 -5.57 -13.47
CA PHE A 107 -5.68 -4.88 -12.18
C PHE A 107 -6.47 -5.67 -11.13
N ARG A 108 -7.65 -6.18 -11.49
CA ARG A 108 -8.46 -7.02 -10.61
C ARG A 108 -7.71 -8.27 -10.16
N GLU A 109 -7.07 -8.95 -11.09
CA GLU A 109 -6.30 -10.16 -10.79
C GLU A 109 -5.11 -9.87 -9.85
N ASP A 110 -4.39 -8.79 -10.09
CA ASP A 110 -3.25 -8.36 -9.29
C ASP A 110 -3.66 -8.04 -7.84
N VAL A 111 -4.72 -7.23 -7.65
CA VAL A 111 -5.18 -6.84 -6.30
C VAL A 111 -5.84 -8.00 -5.56
N ARG A 112 -6.61 -8.85 -6.25
CA ARG A 112 -7.25 -10.05 -5.68
C ARG A 112 -6.21 -11.04 -5.19
N SER A 113 -5.20 -11.34 -6.01
CA SER A 113 -4.14 -12.29 -5.67
C SER A 113 -3.32 -11.81 -4.48
N SER A 114 -2.97 -10.53 -4.47
CA SER A 114 -2.25 -9.92 -3.34
C SER A 114 -3.07 -9.99 -2.05
N LYS A 115 -4.33 -9.57 -2.10
CA LYS A 115 -5.25 -9.58 -0.95
C LYS A 115 -5.42 -10.98 -0.37
N ALA A 116 -5.74 -11.95 -1.21
CA ALA A 116 -5.98 -13.33 -0.78
C ALA A 116 -4.74 -13.94 -0.08
N LEU A 117 -3.55 -13.71 -0.63
CA LEU A 117 -2.31 -14.18 -0.04
C LEU A 117 -2.02 -13.52 1.31
N LEU A 118 -2.19 -12.21 1.39
CA LEU A 118 -1.97 -11.47 2.64
C LEU A 118 -2.95 -11.93 3.74
N GLU A 119 -4.24 -12.10 3.39
CA GLU A 119 -5.26 -12.60 4.32
C GLU A 119 -4.96 -14.02 4.82
N ASP A 120 -4.47 -14.90 3.94
CA ASP A 120 -4.02 -16.25 4.33
C ASP A 120 -2.86 -16.22 5.33
N ILE A 121 -1.91 -15.31 5.14
CA ILE A 121 -0.74 -15.17 6.01
C ILE A 121 -1.09 -14.59 7.37
N VAL A 122 -1.95 -13.55 7.42
CA VAL A 122 -2.23 -12.81 8.66
C VAL A 122 -3.48 -13.32 9.40
N GLY A 123 -4.34 -14.09 8.74
CA GLY A 123 -5.56 -14.65 9.32
C GLY A 123 -6.66 -13.63 9.61
N GLN A 124 -6.63 -12.46 8.98
CA GLN A 124 -7.62 -11.41 9.15
C GLN A 124 -7.81 -10.60 7.84
N PRO A 125 -8.96 -9.90 7.67
CA PRO A 125 -9.23 -9.14 6.46
C PRO A 125 -8.19 -8.06 6.18
N VAL A 126 -7.74 -7.97 4.93
CA VAL A 126 -6.92 -6.90 4.39
C VAL A 126 -7.84 -5.89 3.68
N ILE A 127 -7.99 -4.72 4.27
CA ILE A 127 -8.99 -3.73 3.86
C ILE A 127 -8.41 -2.47 3.20
N GLY A 128 -7.10 -2.29 3.26
CA GLY A 128 -6.40 -1.13 2.72
C GLY A 128 -5.63 -1.46 1.44
N PHE A 129 -5.57 -0.49 0.53
CA PHE A 129 -4.80 -0.58 -0.71
C PHE A 129 -3.99 0.69 -0.95
N ARG A 130 -2.81 0.52 -1.54
CA ARG A 130 -2.02 1.60 -2.14
C ARG A 130 -1.45 1.13 -3.47
N ALA A 131 -1.73 1.86 -4.54
CA ALA A 131 -1.16 1.55 -5.84
C ALA A 131 0.35 1.83 -5.88
N PRO A 132 1.16 0.93 -6.45
CA PRO A 132 2.57 1.17 -6.69
C PRO A 132 2.81 2.53 -7.35
N SER A 133 3.78 3.29 -6.81
CA SER A 133 4.17 4.61 -7.30
C SER A 133 3.04 5.65 -7.38
N PHE A 134 2.01 5.53 -6.55
CA PHE A 134 0.83 6.43 -6.58
C PHE A 134 0.23 6.55 -7.98
N SER A 135 0.15 5.44 -8.70
CA SER A 135 -0.13 5.37 -10.14
C SER A 135 -1.61 5.41 -10.53
N ILE A 136 -2.52 5.64 -9.58
CA ILE A 136 -3.90 5.99 -9.90
C ILE A 136 -3.92 7.48 -10.28
N ILE A 137 -4.12 7.74 -11.55
CA ILE A 137 -4.15 9.08 -12.16
C ILE A 137 -5.55 9.37 -12.72
N PRO A 138 -5.90 10.62 -13.05
CA PRO A 138 -7.18 10.95 -13.67
C PRO A 138 -7.47 10.09 -14.91
N GLY A 139 -8.69 9.55 -15.00
CA GLY A 139 -9.12 8.61 -16.03
C GLY A 139 -9.04 7.14 -15.62
N LEU A 140 -8.56 6.84 -14.42
CA LEU A 140 -8.50 5.48 -13.86
C LEU A 140 -9.48 5.28 -12.71
N GLU A 141 -10.54 6.05 -12.63
CA GLU A 141 -11.53 5.99 -11.54
C GLU A 141 -12.18 4.61 -11.41
N TRP A 142 -12.22 3.83 -12.51
CA TRP A 142 -12.67 2.44 -12.51
C TRP A 142 -11.86 1.53 -11.56
N THR A 143 -10.65 1.93 -11.16
CA THR A 143 -9.84 1.18 -10.19
C THR A 143 -10.52 1.14 -8.82
N PHE A 144 -11.19 2.21 -8.42
CA PHE A 144 -11.91 2.27 -7.14
C PHE A 144 -13.12 1.35 -7.12
N ASP A 145 -13.85 1.22 -8.24
CA ASP A 145 -14.95 0.25 -8.35
C ASP A 145 -14.44 -1.17 -8.16
N ILE A 146 -13.33 -1.52 -8.81
CA ILE A 146 -12.69 -2.83 -8.64
C ILE A 146 -12.23 -3.05 -7.20
N LEU A 147 -11.57 -2.08 -6.58
CA LEU A 147 -11.13 -2.20 -5.19
C LEU A 147 -12.31 -2.43 -4.24
N LEU A 148 -13.42 -1.72 -4.44
CA LEU A 148 -14.63 -1.91 -3.65
C LEU A 148 -15.23 -3.31 -3.85
N GLU A 149 -15.33 -3.79 -5.09
CA GLU A 149 -15.83 -5.12 -5.43
C GLU A 149 -14.96 -6.24 -4.85
N GLU A 150 -13.63 -6.03 -4.77
CA GLU A 150 -12.70 -6.95 -4.14
C GLU A 150 -12.66 -6.81 -2.60
N GLY A 151 -13.50 -5.95 -2.02
CA GLY A 151 -13.69 -5.82 -0.58
C GLY A 151 -12.67 -4.93 0.13
N PHE A 152 -11.94 -4.10 -0.58
CA PHE A 152 -11.16 -3.03 0.04
C PHE A 152 -12.09 -1.93 0.55
N ARG A 153 -11.71 -1.29 1.65
CA ARG A 153 -12.51 -0.26 2.32
C ARG A 153 -11.89 1.12 2.26
N TYR A 154 -10.59 1.20 2.03
CA TYR A 154 -9.90 2.46 1.81
C TYR A 154 -8.75 2.31 0.81
N ASP A 155 -8.44 3.42 0.17
CA ASP A 155 -7.32 3.59 -0.75
C ASP A 155 -6.38 4.71 -0.26
N SER A 156 -5.10 4.50 -0.41
CA SER A 156 -4.05 5.48 -0.08
C SER A 156 -3.18 5.84 -1.29
N SER A 157 -3.76 5.78 -2.50
CA SER A 157 -3.04 6.00 -3.76
C SER A 157 -3.13 7.42 -4.27
N LEU A 158 -4.16 8.18 -3.86
CA LEU A 158 -4.36 9.54 -4.37
C LEU A 158 -3.32 10.49 -3.78
N PHE A 159 -2.50 11.03 -4.64
CA PHE A 159 -1.48 12.00 -4.25
C PHE A 159 -1.78 13.35 -4.93
N PRO A 160 -2.17 14.40 -4.18
CA PRO A 160 -2.68 15.66 -4.74
C PRO A 160 -1.57 16.56 -5.29
N VAL A 161 -0.80 16.03 -6.24
CA VAL A 161 0.29 16.73 -6.94
C VAL A 161 0.16 16.53 -8.44
N HIS A 162 0.78 17.42 -9.21
CA HIS A 162 0.94 17.26 -10.65
C HIS A 162 2.36 16.76 -10.95
N ARG A 163 2.46 15.55 -11.48
CA ARG A 163 3.71 14.94 -11.97
C ARG A 163 3.45 14.23 -13.30
N ARG A 164 4.52 13.94 -14.04
CA ARG A 164 4.43 13.32 -15.36
C ARG A 164 3.87 11.89 -15.32
N GLU A 165 4.23 11.11 -14.31
CA GLU A 165 3.95 9.68 -14.24
C GLU A 165 3.09 9.28 -13.02
N TYR A 166 2.68 10.23 -12.19
CA TYR A 166 1.84 9.99 -11.01
C TYR A 166 1.18 11.27 -10.52
N GLY A 167 0.24 11.09 -9.61
CA GLY A 167 -0.45 12.19 -8.95
C GLY A 167 -1.86 12.42 -9.48
N TYR A 168 -2.69 12.92 -8.59
CA TYR A 168 -4.08 13.25 -8.83
C TYR A 168 -4.33 14.70 -8.39
N PRO A 169 -4.06 15.71 -9.24
CA PRO A 169 -3.93 17.12 -8.84
C PRO A 169 -5.16 17.71 -8.15
N ARG A 170 -6.34 17.15 -8.40
CA ARG A 170 -7.61 17.61 -7.83
C ARG A 170 -8.07 16.79 -6.63
N ALA A 171 -7.31 15.81 -6.18
CA ALA A 171 -7.64 15.05 -4.98
C ALA A 171 -7.64 15.95 -3.75
N ALA A 172 -8.56 15.70 -2.83
CA ALA A 172 -8.52 16.33 -1.51
C ALA A 172 -7.23 15.95 -0.77
N ARG A 173 -6.74 16.84 0.08
CA ARG A 173 -5.51 16.59 0.86
C ARG A 173 -5.78 15.80 2.13
N ASP A 174 -7.01 15.87 2.59
CA ASP A 174 -7.45 15.17 3.79
C ASP A 174 -8.17 13.88 3.41
N PRO A 175 -8.24 12.88 4.32
CA PRO A 175 -9.06 11.71 4.12
C PRO A 175 -10.50 12.08 3.77
N HIS A 176 -11.02 11.49 2.71
CA HIS A 176 -12.37 11.78 2.19
C HIS A 176 -12.99 10.51 1.61
N GLU A 177 -14.30 10.52 1.49
CA GLU A 177 -15.02 9.43 0.83
C GLU A 177 -14.83 9.52 -0.68
N ILE A 178 -14.44 8.39 -1.29
CA ILE A 178 -14.44 8.21 -2.74
C ILE A 178 -15.78 7.54 -3.07
N GLY A 179 -16.79 8.36 -3.35
CA GLY A 179 -18.11 7.89 -3.77
C GLY A 179 -18.13 7.58 -5.26
N ARG A 180 -19.07 6.70 -5.68
CA ARG A 180 -19.49 6.67 -7.08
C ARG A 180 -19.94 8.08 -7.42
N ALA A 181 -19.44 8.65 -8.52
CA ALA A 181 -20.00 9.88 -9.06
C ALA A 181 -21.51 9.65 -9.20
N HIS A 182 -22.28 10.38 -8.43
CA HIS A 182 -23.72 10.32 -8.55
C HIS A 182 -24.08 10.80 -9.96
N VAL A 183 -24.59 9.88 -10.75
CA VAL A 183 -25.27 10.18 -12.00
C VAL A 183 -26.55 10.92 -11.67
#